data_e8334f715936cad3d562778d1ab046c7
#
_entry.id   e8334f715936cad3d562778d1ab046c7
#
_cell.length_a   1.000
_cell.length_b   1.000
_cell.length_c   1.000
_cell.angle_alpha   90.00
_cell.angle_beta   90.00
_cell.angle_gamma   90.00
#
_symmetry.space_group_name_H-M   'P 1'
#
loop_
_entity.id
_entity.type
_entity.pdbx_description
1 polymer ?
#
loop_
_entity_poly.entity_id
_entity_poly.type
_entity_poly.pdbx_seq_one_letter_code
_entity_poly.pdbx_strand_id
1 'polypeptide(L)'
;MIEVKNLSKSYGSKLAVDGISFTAGESEILGFLGPNGAGKSTTMNMLTGYLSSSGGQALINGVDILEDPVRAKKDIGYLPEQPPLYLDMTVMEYLNFVYDLKKCKLPRKSHLAEICSLVKITDVSRRVIRNLSKGYKQRVGLAQALVGNPKVLILDEPTVGLDPKQIIEIRTPVSYTHLRAHETLR
;
A
#
# COMPACT_ATOMS: atom_id res chain seq x y z
N MET A 1 -8.91 9.02 4.67
CA MET A 1 -8.91 9.03 6.16
C MET A 1 -8.94 7.61 6.67
N ILE A 2 -8.13 7.31 7.69
CA ILE A 2 -8.18 6.05 8.47
C ILE A 2 -8.65 6.39 9.87
N GLU A 3 -9.56 5.61 10.43
CA GLU A 3 -10.00 5.74 11.82
C GLU A 3 -9.98 4.35 12.47
N VAL A 4 -9.27 4.21 13.56
CA VAL A 4 -9.10 2.96 14.31
C VAL A 4 -9.57 3.16 15.73
N LYS A 5 -10.47 2.27 16.21
CA LYS A 5 -11.09 2.33 17.53
C LYS A 5 -10.90 1.03 18.28
N ASN A 6 -10.13 1.05 19.34
CA ASN A 6 -9.89 -0.07 20.25
C ASN A 6 -9.53 -1.38 19.53
N LEU A 7 -8.76 -1.28 18.42
CA LEU A 7 -8.43 -2.41 17.56
C LEU A 7 -7.53 -3.38 18.29
N SER A 8 -7.92 -4.65 18.33
CA SER A 8 -7.21 -5.70 19.06
C SER A 8 -7.09 -6.95 18.20
N LYS A 9 -5.99 -7.71 18.43
CA LYS A 9 -5.76 -9.02 17.82
C LYS A 9 -5.15 -9.98 18.79
N SER A 10 -5.83 -11.11 19.00
CA SER A 10 -5.33 -12.24 19.78
C SER A 10 -5.13 -13.46 18.89
N TYR A 11 -4.09 -14.22 19.17
CA TYR A 11 -3.81 -15.54 18.62
C TYR A 11 -3.79 -16.55 19.77
N GLY A 12 -4.91 -17.20 20.03
CA GLY A 12 -5.09 -17.99 21.24
C GLY A 12 -4.89 -17.13 22.50
N SER A 13 -3.95 -17.50 23.36
CA SER A 13 -3.61 -16.72 24.57
C SER A 13 -2.66 -15.55 24.34
N LYS A 14 -2.07 -15.42 23.14
CA LYS A 14 -1.11 -14.36 22.83
C LYS A 14 -1.86 -13.12 22.27
N LEU A 15 -1.81 -12.02 23.00
CA LEU A 15 -2.28 -10.73 22.56
C LEU A 15 -1.20 -10.07 21.69
N ALA A 16 -1.49 -9.86 20.40
CA ALA A 16 -0.55 -9.29 19.42
C ALA A 16 -0.76 -7.79 19.21
N VAL A 17 -2.01 -7.31 19.34
CA VAL A 17 -2.38 -5.90 19.31
C VAL A 17 -3.42 -5.69 20.39
N ASP A 18 -3.23 -4.69 21.25
CA ASP A 18 -4.04 -4.43 22.44
C ASP A 18 -4.70 -3.05 22.37
N GLY A 19 -5.97 -3.02 21.97
CA GLY A 19 -6.85 -1.87 22.09
C GLY A 19 -6.34 -0.56 21.47
N ILE A 20 -5.58 -0.61 20.37
CA ILE A 20 -5.03 0.61 19.78
C ILE A 20 -6.11 1.47 19.15
N SER A 21 -5.98 2.79 19.31
CA SER A 21 -6.86 3.77 18.70
C SER A 21 -6.03 4.91 18.12
N PHE A 22 -6.34 5.29 16.88
CA PHE A 22 -5.69 6.42 16.21
C PHE A 22 -6.53 6.85 15.00
N THR A 23 -6.24 8.04 14.50
CA THR A 23 -6.77 8.55 13.23
C THR A 23 -5.63 9.01 12.35
N ALA A 24 -5.80 8.84 11.04
CA ALA A 24 -4.96 9.49 10.03
C ALA A 24 -5.87 10.23 9.05
N GLY A 25 -5.73 11.55 9.02
CA GLY A 25 -6.52 12.45 8.19
C GLY A 25 -6.17 12.37 6.71
N GLU A 26 -6.80 13.24 5.91
CA GLU A 26 -6.42 13.41 4.51
C GLU A 26 -5.05 14.09 4.43
N SER A 27 -4.20 13.60 3.53
CA SER A 27 -2.83 14.10 3.33
C SER A 27 -1.92 14.01 4.57
N GLU A 28 -2.30 13.21 5.56
CA GLU A 28 -1.49 12.94 6.74
C GLU A 28 -0.61 11.70 6.54
N ILE A 29 0.65 11.78 6.97
CA ILE A 29 1.57 10.65 7.01
C ILE A 29 1.69 10.18 8.45
N LEU A 30 1.18 8.99 8.74
CA LEU A 30 1.28 8.34 10.04
C LEU A 30 2.36 7.26 10.00
N GLY A 31 3.35 7.36 10.89
CA GLY A 31 4.42 6.37 11.03
C GLY A 31 4.17 5.44 12.22
N PHE A 32 4.19 4.13 11.97
CA PHE A 32 4.22 3.12 13.02
C PHE A 32 5.66 2.82 13.41
N LEU A 33 6.04 3.18 14.63
CA LEU A 33 7.36 2.93 15.19
C LEU A 33 7.27 1.89 16.32
N GLY A 34 8.29 1.06 16.43
CA GLY A 34 8.37 0.04 17.47
C GLY A 34 9.30 -1.12 17.10
N PRO A 35 9.71 -1.94 18.09
CA PRO A 35 10.56 -3.11 17.86
C PRO A 35 9.87 -4.17 17.00
N ASN A 36 10.65 -5.15 16.55
CA ASN A 36 10.07 -6.33 15.89
C ASN A 36 9.17 -7.08 16.87
N GLY A 37 8.02 -7.54 16.36
CA GLY A 37 7.00 -8.20 17.19
C GLY A 37 6.04 -7.25 17.93
N ALA A 38 6.16 -5.93 17.79
CA ALA A 38 5.26 -4.93 18.41
C ALA A 38 3.85 -4.85 17.75
N GLY A 39 3.50 -5.76 16.85
CA GLY A 39 2.18 -5.78 16.22
C GLY A 39 2.03 -4.88 14.99
N LYS A 40 3.09 -4.24 14.48
CA LYS A 40 3.02 -3.33 13.32
C LYS A 40 2.40 -3.98 12.09
N SER A 41 3.00 -5.06 11.58
CA SER A 41 2.49 -5.77 10.39
C SER A 41 1.12 -6.42 10.65
N THR A 42 0.85 -6.86 11.90
CA THR A 42 -0.48 -7.34 12.31
C THR A 42 -1.52 -6.22 12.15
N THR A 43 -1.21 -5.02 12.61
CA THR A 43 -2.08 -3.85 12.46
C THR A 43 -2.29 -3.52 10.97
N MET A 44 -1.23 -3.46 10.16
CA MET A 44 -1.33 -3.22 8.71
C MET A 44 -2.22 -4.26 8.03
N ASN A 45 -2.07 -5.55 8.40
CA ASN A 45 -2.90 -6.63 7.86
C ASN A 45 -4.37 -6.51 8.27
N MET A 46 -4.68 -6.00 9.46
CA MET A 46 -6.06 -5.71 9.85
C MET A 46 -6.63 -4.52 9.07
N LEU A 47 -5.86 -3.44 8.89
CA LEU A 47 -6.28 -2.27 8.11
C LEU A 47 -6.54 -2.57 6.65
N THR A 48 -5.83 -3.55 6.07
CA THR A 48 -6.02 -3.99 4.68
C THR A 48 -7.08 -5.08 4.52
N GLY A 49 -7.67 -5.54 5.65
CA GLY A 49 -8.64 -6.63 5.67
C GLY A 49 -8.05 -7.97 5.19
N TYR A 50 -6.72 -8.13 5.29
CA TYR A 50 -6.05 -9.41 5.12
C TYR A 50 -6.23 -10.30 6.36
N LEU A 51 -6.35 -9.66 7.52
CA LEU A 51 -6.56 -10.31 8.81
C LEU A 51 -7.76 -9.67 9.52
N SER A 52 -8.67 -10.49 10.05
CA SER A 52 -9.77 -10.00 10.87
C SER A 52 -9.26 -9.62 12.26
N SER A 53 -9.76 -8.52 12.82
CA SER A 53 -9.53 -8.15 14.21
C SER A 53 -10.24 -9.12 15.17
N SER A 54 -9.76 -9.21 16.40
CA SER A 54 -10.46 -9.90 17.50
C SER A 54 -11.41 -8.97 18.26
N GLY A 55 -11.25 -7.65 18.11
CA GLY A 55 -12.09 -6.62 18.69
C GLY A 55 -11.77 -5.25 18.12
N GLY A 56 -12.65 -4.29 18.38
CA GLY A 56 -12.54 -2.94 17.86
C GLY A 56 -12.93 -2.81 16.39
N GLN A 57 -12.67 -1.63 15.81
CA GLN A 57 -13.04 -1.27 14.44
C GLN A 57 -11.90 -0.62 13.70
N ALA A 58 -11.86 -0.83 12.37
CA ALA A 58 -11.00 -0.10 11.44
C ALA A 58 -11.84 0.42 10.27
N LEU A 59 -11.92 1.74 10.14
CA LEU A 59 -12.70 2.43 9.12
C LEU A 59 -11.75 3.06 8.08
N ILE A 60 -12.02 2.79 6.82
CA ILE A 60 -11.33 3.39 5.67
C ILE A 60 -12.33 4.30 4.95
N ASN A 61 -12.09 5.59 5.00
CA ASN A 61 -13.02 6.61 4.47
C ASN A 61 -14.46 6.40 4.97
N GLY A 62 -14.62 6.09 6.27
CA GLY A 62 -15.90 5.86 6.92
C GLY A 62 -16.52 4.48 6.64
N VAL A 63 -15.83 3.57 5.94
CA VAL A 63 -16.29 2.21 5.64
C VAL A 63 -15.54 1.22 6.51
N ASP A 64 -16.24 0.41 7.29
CA ASP A 64 -15.63 -0.64 8.10
C ASP A 64 -15.05 -1.74 7.21
N ILE A 65 -13.78 -2.08 7.44
CA ILE A 65 -13.04 -3.06 6.64
C ILE A 65 -13.59 -4.49 6.79
N LEU A 66 -14.29 -4.79 7.87
CA LEU A 66 -14.90 -6.10 8.11
C LEU A 66 -16.34 -6.18 7.61
N GLU A 67 -17.10 -5.08 7.68
CA GLU A 67 -18.50 -5.05 7.24
C GLU A 67 -18.63 -4.96 5.72
N ASP A 68 -17.84 -4.07 5.07
CA ASP A 68 -17.81 -3.94 3.61
C ASP A 68 -16.37 -3.91 3.08
N PRO A 69 -15.68 -5.07 3.10
CA PRO A 69 -14.28 -5.14 2.67
C PRO A 69 -14.07 -4.80 1.20
N VAL A 70 -15.05 -5.06 0.35
CA VAL A 70 -14.95 -4.77 -1.09
C VAL A 70 -14.92 -3.27 -1.34
N ARG A 71 -15.77 -2.52 -0.66
CA ARG A 71 -15.83 -1.06 -0.77
C ARG A 71 -14.61 -0.41 -0.13
N ALA A 72 -14.24 -0.82 1.08
CA ALA A 72 -13.08 -0.29 1.78
C ALA A 72 -11.77 -0.50 0.99
N LYS A 73 -11.55 -1.72 0.45
CA LYS A 73 -10.33 -2.08 -0.29
C LYS A 73 -10.14 -1.33 -1.61
N LYS A 74 -11.22 -0.79 -2.21
CA LYS A 74 -11.11 0.05 -3.43
C LYS A 74 -10.27 1.30 -3.21
N ASP A 75 -10.34 1.86 -2.01
CA ASP A 75 -9.63 3.09 -1.64
C ASP A 75 -8.22 2.82 -1.09
N ILE A 76 -7.81 1.55 -0.97
CA ILE A 76 -6.52 1.15 -0.39
C ILE A 76 -5.51 0.78 -1.48
N GLY A 77 -4.32 1.37 -1.40
CA GLY A 77 -3.09 0.85 -1.99
C GLY A 77 -2.25 0.20 -0.90
N TYR A 78 -1.82 -1.04 -1.10
CA TYR A 78 -1.03 -1.76 -0.11
C TYR A 78 0.27 -2.30 -0.69
N LEU A 79 1.36 -1.99 -0.03
CA LEU A 79 2.68 -2.57 -0.26
C LEU A 79 3.08 -3.35 1.00
N PRO A 80 3.00 -4.68 1.01
CA PRO A 80 3.55 -5.50 2.09
C PRO A 80 5.09 -5.51 2.03
N GLU A 81 5.73 -5.92 3.11
CA GLU A 81 7.20 -6.09 3.21
C GLU A 81 7.77 -6.89 2.03
N GLN A 82 7.09 -7.98 1.65
CA GLN A 82 7.40 -8.78 0.47
C GLN A 82 6.25 -8.69 -0.54
N PRO A 83 6.37 -7.89 -1.60
CA PRO A 83 5.32 -7.77 -2.60
C PRO A 83 5.02 -9.10 -3.29
N PRO A 84 3.74 -9.53 -3.38
CA PRO A 84 3.34 -10.77 -4.05
C PRO A 84 3.33 -10.60 -5.57
N LEU A 85 4.52 -10.55 -6.19
CA LEU A 85 4.69 -10.32 -7.61
C LEU A 85 4.56 -11.62 -8.42
N TYR A 86 3.92 -11.55 -9.59
CA TYR A 86 3.92 -12.64 -10.58
C TYR A 86 5.24 -12.61 -11.36
N LEU A 87 6.18 -13.46 -10.94
CA LEU A 87 7.58 -13.41 -11.37
C LEU A 87 7.78 -13.71 -12.87
N ASP A 88 6.84 -14.41 -13.50
CA ASP A 88 6.90 -14.79 -14.92
C ASP A 88 6.32 -13.73 -15.86
N MET A 89 5.65 -12.72 -15.32
CA MET A 89 5.14 -11.59 -16.10
C MET A 89 6.24 -10.53 -16.28
N THR A 90 6.13 -9.76 -17.36
CA THR A 90 6.82 -8.47 -17.44
C THR A 90 6.19 -7.46 -16.49
N VAL A 91 6.93 -6.41 -16.13
CA VAL A 91 6.38 -5.34 -15.27
C VAL A 91 5.09 -4.77 -15.81
N MET A 92 5.02 -4.49 -17.12
CA MET A 92 3.84 -3.89 -17.74
C MET A 92 2.67 -4.87 -17.80
N GLU A 93 2.90 -6.15 -18.07
CA GLU A 93 1.84 -7.18 -18.01
C GLU A 93 1.25 -7.28 -16.61
N TYR A 94 2.11 -7.30 -15.59
CA TYR A 94 1.68 -7.34 -14.19
C TYR A 94 0.87 -6.09 -13.80
N LEU A 95 1.31 -4.90 -14.17
CA LEU A 95 0.57 -3.67 -13.87
C LEU A 95 -0.77 -3.60 -14.62
N ASN A 96 -0.84 -4.11 -15.85
CA ASN A 96 -2.11 -4.24 -16.58
C ASN A 96 -3.05 -5.24 -15.88
N PHE A 97 -2.53 -6.38 -15.43
CA PHE A 97 -3.30 -7.35 -14.65
C PHE A 97 -3.88 -6.72 -13.37
N VAL A 98 -3.06 -5.98 -12.60
CA VAL A 98 -3.51 -5.27 -11.40
C VAL A 98 -4.56 -4.20 -11.73
N TYR A 99 -4.37 -3.47 -12.84
CA TYR A 99 -5.32 -2.49 -13.31
C TYR A 99 -6.71 -3.12 -13.56
N ASP A 100 -6.75 -4.27 -14.22
CA ASP A 100 -8.00 -5.00 -14.50
C ASP A 100 -8.61 -5.58 -13.23
N LEU A 101 -7.79 -6.15 -12.34
CA LEU A 101 -8.22 -6.69 -11.05
C LEU A 101 -8.89 -5.62 -10.17
N LYS A 102 -8.33 -4.40 -10.14
CA LYS A 102 -8.90 -3.26 -9.42
C LYS A 102 -10.10 -2.62 -10.14
N LYS A 103 -10.46 -3.09 -11.34
CA LYS A 103 -11.51 -2.50 -12.19
C LYS A 103 -11.31 -0.99 -12.36
N CYS A 104 -10.07 -0.57 -12.54
CA CYS A 104 -9.69 0.84 -12.65
C CYS A 104 -10.35 1.48 -13.87
N LYS A 105 -10.85 2.72 -13.73
CA LYS A 105 -11.55 3.45 -14.79
C LYS A 105 -10.72 4.59 -15.39
N LEU A 106 -9.52 4.84 -14.87
CA LEU A 106 -8.63 5.88 -15.37
C LEU A 106 -8.10 5.52 -16.77
N PRO A 107 -7.66 6.48 -17.59
CA PRO A 107 -7.07 6.19 -18.89
C PRO A 107 -5.83 5.30 -18.73
N ARG A 108 -5.95 4.00 -19.09
CA ARG A 108 -4.97 2.93 -18.78
C ARG A 108 -3.54 3.31 -19.16
N LYS A 109 -3.33 3.67 -20.43
CA LYS A 109 -1.98 3.90 -20.97
C LYS A 109 -1.24 5.03 -20.26
N SER A 110 -1.90 6.18 -20.08
CA SER A 110 -1.31 7.34 -19.40
C SER A 110 -1.13 7.09 -17.91
N HIS A 111 -2.13 6.50 -17.25
CA HIS A 111 -2.06 6.19 -15.82
C HIS A 111 -0.91 5.23 -15.47
N LEU A 112 -0.77 4.12 -16.20
CA LEU A 112 0.33 3.18 -15.94
C LEU A 112 1.69 3.77 -16.32
N ALA A 113 1.79 4.57 -17.39
CA ALA A 113 3.03 5.26 -17.74
C ALA A 113 3.43 6.29 -16.67
N GLU A 114 2.48 7.05 -16.12
CA GLU A 114 2.71 8.00 -15.01
C GLU A 114 3.23 7.28 -13.76
N ILE A 115 2.61 6.16 -13.38
CA ILE A 115 3.06 5.34 -12.24
C ILE A 115 4.49 4.83 -12.49
N CYS A 116 4.79 4.26 -13.66
CA CYS A 116 6.13 3.77 -13.98
C CYS A 116 7.19 4.87 -13.90
N SER A 117 6.86 6.07 -14.35
CA SER A 117 7.73 7.25 -14.24
C SER A 117 7.94 7.66 -12.79
N LEU A 118 6.85 7.72 -12.02
CA LEU A 118 6.84 8.14 -10.62
C LEU A 118 7.75 7.26 -9.75
N VAL A 119 7.65 5.92 -9.89
CA VAL A 119 8.47 4.98 -9.12
C VAL A 119 9.78 4.58 -9.83
N LYS A 120 10.10 5.23 -10.97
CA LYS A 120 11.34 5.04 -11.73
C LYS A 120 11.59 3.60 -12.17
N ILE A 121 10.62 3.00 -12.86
CA ILE A 121 10.70 1.64 -13.45
C ILE A 121 10.40 1.64 -14.95
N THR A 122 10.37 2.79 -15.59
CA THR A 122 10.08 2.92 -17.03
C THR A 122 11.08 2.13 -17.90
N ASP A 123 12.35 2.15 -17.54
CA ASP A 123 13.47 1.47 -18.21
C ASP A 123 13.36 -0.06 -18.16
N VAL A 124 12.70 -0.59 -17.14
CA VAL A 124 12.50 -2.04 -16.93
C VAL A 124 11.06 -2.50 -17.21
N SER A 125 10.20 -1.63 -17.70
CA SER A 125 8.76 -1.90 -17.89
C SER A 125 8.44 -3.13 -18.75
N ARG A 126 9.34 -3.47 -19.70
CA ARG A 126 9.23 -4.65 -20.57
C ARG A 126 10.04 -5.86 -20.10
N ARG A 127 10.76 -5.75 -18.99
CA ARG A 127 11.54 -6.86 -18.44
C ARG A 127 10.68 -7.77 -17.59
N VAL A 128 10.99 -9.05 -17.62
CA VAL A 128 10.36 -10.07 -16.75
C VAL A 128 10.76 -9.80 -15.30
N ILE A 129 9.78 -9.78 -14.41
CA ILE A 129 9.96 -9.41 -12.98
C ILE A 129 10.98 -10.32 -12.27
N ARG A 130 11.03 -11.60 -12.62
CA ARG A 130 12.02 -12.55 -12.07
C ARG A 130 13.44 -12.01 -12.19
N ASN A 131 13.78 -11.37 -13.30
CA ASN A 131 15.12 -10.89 -13.64
C ASN A 131 15.46 -9.51 -13.05
N LEU A 132 14.59 -8.97 -12.21
CA LEU A 132 14.81 -7.68 -11.56
C LEU A 132 15.56 -7.84 -10.24
N SER A 133 16.34 -6.83 -9.86
CA SER A 133 16.92 -6.73 -8.52
C SER A 133 15.84 -6.60 -7.46
N LYS A 134 16.18 -6.87 -6.18
CA LYS A 134 15.26 -6.72 -5.05
C LYS A 134 14.67 -5.29 -4.99
N GLY A 135 15.52 -4.26 -5.22
CA GLY A 135 15.07 -2.86 -5.23
C GLY A 135 14.07 -2.56 -6.35
N TYR A 136 14.29 -3.07 -7.57
CA TYR A 136 13.31 -2.94 -8.64
C TYR A 136 12.01 -3.69 -8.35
N LYS A 137 12.08 -4.89 -7.76
CA LYS A 137 10.88 -5.63 -7.32
C LYS A 137 10.07 -4.85 -6.29
N GLN A 138 10.74 -4.18 -5.36
CA GLN A 138 10.08 -3.30 -4.37
C GLN A 138 9.38 -2.12 -5.05
N ARG A 139 10.04 -1.49 -6.04
CA ARG A 139 9.43 -0.41 -6.84
C ARG A 139 8.22 -0.89 -7.67
N VAL A 140 8.26 -2.11 -8.21
CA VAL A 140 7.09 -2.72 -8.89
C VAL A 140 5.95 -2.95 -7.90
N GLY A 141 6.24 -3.41 -6.68
CA GLY A 141 5.25 -3.51 -5.61
C GLY A 141 4.65 -2.16 -5.22
N LEU A 142 5.46 -1.10 -5.16
CA LEU A 142 4.95 0.25 -4.93
C LEU A 142 4.09 0.73 -6.11
N ALA A 143 4.51 0.47 -7.36
CA ALA A 143 3.70 0.75 -8.54
C ALA A 143 2.32 0.08 -8.47
N GLN A 144 2.28 -1.21 -8.11
CA GLN A 144 1.03 -1.95 -7.88
C GLN A 144 0.13 -1.26 -6.85
N ALA A 145 0.69 -0.81 -5.74
CA ALA A 145 -0.08 -0.13 -4.68
C ALA A 145 -0.72 1.15 -5.21
N LEU A 146 -0.05 1.89 -6.10
CA LEU A 146 -0.51 3.15 -6.67
C LEU A 146 -1.55 3.00 -7.81
N VAL A 147 -1.70 1.80 -8.40
CA VAL A 147 -2.71 1.59 -9.45
C VAL A 147 -4.12 1.91 -8.94
N GLY A 148 -4.85 2.70 -9.69
CA GLY A 148 -6.21 3.13 -9.36
C GLY A 148 -6.28 4.38 -8.49
N ASN A 149 -5.17 5.03 -8.21
CA ASN A 149 -5.08 6.27 -7.45
C ASN A 149 -5.75 6.17 -6.07
N PRO A 150 -5.29 5.26 -5.20
CA PRO A 150 -5.92 5.00 -3.91
C PRO A 150 -5.89 6.24 -3.02
N LYS A 151 -6.94 6.44 -2.21
CA LYS A 151 -7.01 7.53 -1.23
C LYS A 151 -6.21 7.26 0.04
N VAL A 152 -5.94 5.99 0.31
CA VAL A 152 -5.16 5.52 1.46
C VAL A 152 -4.04 4.64 0.95
N LEU A 153 -2.80 4.96 1.31
CA LEU A 153 -1.63 4.16 0.97
C LEU A 153 -1.04 3.57 2.26
N ILE A 154 -1.02 2.25 2.35
CA ILE A 154 -0.45 1.50 3.47
C ILE A 154 0.84 0.85 2.98
N LEU A 155 1.96 1.16 3.65
CA LEU A 155 3.28 0.68 3.29
C LEU A 155 3.91 -0.02 4.49
N ASP A 156 4.19 -1.32 4.36
CA ASP A 156 4.88 -2.11 5.38
C ASP A 156 6.36 -2.23 4.98
N GLU A 157 7.24 -1.60 5.73
CA GLU A 157 8.69 -1.53 5.51
C GLU A 157 9.10 -1.21 4.05
N PRO A 158 8.63 -0.10 3.46
CA PRO A 158 8.81 0.20 2.03
C PRO A 158 10.27 0.33 1.59
N THR A 159 11.20 0.44 2.53
CA THR A 159 12.63 0.64 2.27
C THR A 159 13.47 -0.62 2.38
N VAL A 160 12.87 -1.76 2.75
CA VAL A 160 13.58 -3.05 2.88
C VAL A 160 14.21 -3.47 1.57
N GLY A 161 15.54 -3.68 1.59
CA GLY A 161 16.31 -4.12 0.43
C GLY A 161 16.60 -3.03 -0.60
N LEU A 162 16.41 -1.77 -0.24
CA LEU A 162 16.81 -0.60 -1.01
C LEU A 162 18.13 -0.02 -0.48
N ASP A 163 18.96 0.52 -1.36
CA ASP A 163 20.11 1.30 -0.94
C ASP A 163 19.68 2.73 -0.53
N PRO A 164 20.57 3.51 0.13
CA PRO A 164 20.23 4.85 0.61
C PRO A 164 19.71 5.81 -0.47
N LYS A 165 20.21 5.71 -1.72
CA LYS A 165 19.74 6.52 -2.85
C LYS A 165 18.32 6.13 -3.26
N GLN A 166 18.05 4.82 -3.33
CA GLN A 166 16.73 4.28 -3.65
C GLN A 166 15.69 4.65 -2.58
N ILE A 167 16.08 4.71 -1.30
CA ILE A 167 15.21 5.16 -0.20
C ILE A 167 14.76 6.60 -0.44
N ILE A 168 15.70 7.50 -0.77
CA ILE A 168 15.37 8.91 -1.06
C ILE A 168 14.43 8.99 -2.27
N GLU A 169 14.67 8.20 -3.31
CA GLU A 169 13.88 8.17 -4.53
C GLU A 169 12.43 7.68 -4.32
N ILE A 170 12.19 6.77 -3.37
CA ILE A 170 10.84 6.29 -3.03
C ILE A 170 10.10 7.27 -2.11
N ARG A 171 10.78 7.99 -1.24
CA ARG A 171 10.16 9.02 -0.39
C ARG A 171 9.51 10.14 -1.21
N THR A 172 10.12 10.52 -2.32
CA THR A 172 9.59 11.57 -3.20
C THR A 172 8.21 11.23 -3.78
N PRO A 173 7.96 10.05 -4.38
CA PRO A 173 6.64 9.66 -4.87
C PRO A 173 5.56 9.63 -3.78
N VAL A 174 5.88 9.11 -2.59
CA VAL A 174 4.93 9.06 -1.47
C VAL A 174 4.51 10.47 -1.05
N SER A 175 5.47 11.40 -0.93
CA SER A 175 5.18 12.81 -0.64
C SER A 175 4.39 13.50 -1.76
N TYR A 176 4.71 13.20 -3.03
CA TYR A 176 4.03 13.79 -4.19
C TYR A 176 2.57 13.34 -4.31
N THR A 177 2.25 12.10 -3.96
CA THR A 177 0.86 11.60 -3.97
C THR A 177 0.00 12.37 -2.96
N HIS A 178 0.56 12.73 -1.81
CA HIS A 178 -0.11 13.58 -0.83
C HIS A 178 -0.30 15.04 -1.31
N LEU A 179 0.70 15.62 -1.98
CA LEU A 179 0.61 16.99 -2.51
C LEU A 179 -0.43 17.13 -3.63
N ARG A 180 -0.55 16.12 -4.52
CA ARG A 180 -1.56 16.16 -5.61
C ARG A 180 -2.99 16.08 -5.10
N ALA A 181 -3.25 15.39 -3.99
CA ALA A 181 -4.58 15.38 -3.38
C ALA A 181 -5.02 16.79 -2.91
N HIS A 182 -4.06 17.65 -2.55
CA HIS A 182 -4.31 19.06 -2.22
C HIS A 182 -4.55 19.96 -3.43
N GLU A 183 -3.90 19.69 -4.56
CA GLU A 183 -3.99 20.55 -5.76
C GLU A 183 -5.25 20.34 -6.59
N THR A 184 -5.88 19.16 -6.50
CA THR A 184 -7.12 18.84 -7.22
C THR A 184 -8.39 19.32 -6.52
N LEU A 185 -8.28 19.93 -5.34
CA LEU A 185 -9.41 20.50 -4.57
C LEU A 185 -9.47 22.05 -4.61
N ARG A 186 -8.84 22.67 -5.63
CA ARG A 186 -9.00 24.13 -5.92
C ARG A 186 -9.79 24.37 -7.18
#